data_5e3d983644291939a99f6b101ea1dc1f
#
_entry.id   5e3d983644291939a99f6b101ea1dc1f
#
_cell.length_a   1.000
_cell.length_b   1.000
_cell.length_c   1.000
_cell.angle_alpha   90.00
_cell.angle_beta   90.00
_cell.angle_gamma   90.00
#
_symmetry.space_group_name_H-M   'P 1'
#
loop_
_entity.id
_entity.type
_entity.pdbx_description
1 polymer ?
#
loop_
_entity_poly.entity_id
_entity_poly.type
_entity_poly.pdbx_seq_one_letter_code
_entity_poly.pdbx_strand_id
1 'polypeptide(L)'
;FASINSAFMKQGIIVKVSRDKQVGVPLQILNVSSGGDSGPVMTVPRAYIHLEPSSELKLIVKYVGEGSNYFVNSVQDMVIEDNATLTHIQIEADSKDAWNFSKNRIFLKRDSKYLGYQTVSGTRLVRNHNEVWLNEPGAEMELNGVSVLEEDEQSHQFVRVHHEVENCTSHQYFKNII
;
A
#
# COMPACT_ATOMS: atom_id res chain seq x y z
N PHE A 1 -8.61 0.75 -12.27
CA PHE A 1 -7.18 0.93 -12.65
C PHE A 1 -6.29 -0.29 -12.33
N ALA A 2 -6.65 -1.17 -11.40
CA ALA A 2 -5.90 -2.41 -11.16
C ALA A 2 -5.82 -3.32 -12.41
N SER A 3 -6.85 -3.33 -13.26
CA SER A 3 -6.84 -4.05 -14.54
C SER A 3 -5.81 -3.48 -15.52
N ILE A 4 -5.58 -2.17 -15.51
CA ILE A 4 -4.53 -1.52 -16.29
C ILE A 4 -3.15 -2.00 -15.80
N ASN A 5 -2.92 -2.01 -14.48
CA ASN A 5 -1.69 -2.54 -13.92
C ASN A 5 -1.45 -3.99 -14.39
N SER A 6 -2.46 -4.85 -14.31
CA SER A 6 -2.34 -6.25 -14.75
C SER A 6 -2.07 -6.40 -16.24
N ALA A 7 -2.62 -5.51 -17.09
CA ALA A 7 -2.42 -5.56 -18.54
C ALA A 7 -1.02 -5.12 -18.99
N PHE A 8 -0.42 -4.18 -18.26
CA PHE A 8 0.87 -3.58 -18.66
C PHE A 8 2.05 -4.01 -17.78
N MET A 9 1.81 -4.78 -16.73
CA MET A 9 2.85 -5.30 -15.85
C MET A 9 3.81 -6.22 -16.63
N LYS A 10 5.10 -5.92 -16.56
CA LYS A 10 6.17 -6.77 -17.14
C LYS A 10 6.95 -7.54 -16.07
N GLN A 11 7.01 -7.01 -14.86
CA GLN A 11 7.74 -7.58 -13.73
C GLN A 11 7.09 -7.15 -12.41
N GLY A 12 7.37 -7.85 -11.35
CA GLY A 12 6.88 -7.56 -10.02
C GLY A 12 7.85 -8.04 -8.94
N ILE A 13 7.55 -7.68 -7.70
CA ILE A 13 8.31 -8.07 -6.52
C ILE A 13 7.49 -9.09 -5.73
N ILE A 14 8.13 -10.16 -5.29
CA ILE A 14 7.55 -11.13 -4.34
C ILE A 14 8.36 -11.04 -3.06
N VAL A 15 7.68 -10.74 -1.95
CA VAL A 15 8.24 -10.80 -0.60
C VAL A 15 7.55 -11.94 0.14
N LYS A 16 8.32 -12.93 0.54
CA LYS A 16 7.82 -14.05 1.33
C LYS A 16 8.59 -14.14 2.63
N VAL A 17 7.87 -14.19 3.76
CA VAL A 17 8.45 -14.42 5.08
C VAL A 17 7.99 -15.80 5.55
N SER A 18 8.96 -16.68 5.78
CA SER A 18 8.68 -18.06 6.19
C SER A 18 8.12 -18.13 7.61
N ARG A 19 7.39 -19.20 7.88
CA ARG A 19 6.79 -19.52 9.18
C ARG A 19 7.75 -19.25 10.35
N ASP A 20 7.22 -18.70 11.44
CA ASP A 20 7.92 -18.41 12.69
C ASP A 20 9.14 -17.46 12.56
N LYS A 21 9.26 -16.75 11.41
CA LYS A 21 10.34 -15.78 11.20
C LYS A 21 9.90 -14.37 11.52
N GLN A 22 10.70 -13.69 12.34
CA GLN A 22 10.56 -12.26 12.62
C GLN A 22 11.69 -11.51 11.93
N VAL A 23 11.32 -10.61 11.00
CA VAL A 23 12.29 -9.78 10.29
C VAL A 23 12.64 -8.58 11.14
N GLY A 24 13.81 -8.62 11.81
CA GLY A 24 14.19 -7.65 12.84
C GLY A 24 14.48 -6.24 12.32
N VAL A 25 14.67 -6.06 11.00
CA VAL A 25 14.88 -4.76 10.37
C VAL A 25 13.79 -4.50 9.32
N PRO A 26 13.33 -3.25 9.14
CA PRO A 26 12.36 -2.94 8.09
C PRO A 26 12.92 -3.25 6.69
N LEU A 27 12.10 -3.92 5.88
CA LEU A 27 12.36 -4.06 4.45
C LEU A 27 11.78 -2.84 3.72
N GLN A 28 12.52 -2.26 2.79
CA GLN A 28 12.02 -1.16 1.97
C GLN A 28 11.92 -1.56 0.49
N ILE A 29 10.76 -1.27 -0.10
CA ILE A 29 10.55 -1.24 -1.54
C ILE A 29 10.53 0.23 -1.95
N LEU A 30 11.53 0.64 -2.73
CA LEU A 30 11.63 1.98 -3.27
C LEU A 30 11.19 1.97 -4.74
N ASN A 31 10.10 2.67 -5.03
CA ASN A 31 9.61 2.90 -6.39
C ASN A 31 10.08 4.28 -6.84
N VAL A 32 10.94 4.31 -7.86
CA VAL A 32 11.46 5.55 -8.43
C VAL A 32 10.87 5.70 -9.83
N SER A 33 10.20 6.83 -10.06
CA SER A 33 9.63 7.18 -11.35
C SER A 33 10.28 8.45 -11.90
N SER A 34 10.49 8.52 -13.19
CA SER A 34 10.95 9.74 -13.85
C SER A 34 10.04 10.08 -15.01
N GLY A 35 9.55 11.30 -15.03
CA GLY A 35 8.94 11.91 -16.21
C GLY A 35 10.00 12.41 -17.16
N GLY A 36 9.64 12.65 -18.40
CA GLY A 36 10.58 13.13 -19.41
C GLY A 36 9.92 13.97 -20.49
N ASP A 37 10.76 14.64 -21.29
CA ASP A 37 10.34 15.56 -22.34
C ASP A 37 9.71 14.86 -23.55
N SER A 38 9.83 13.53 -23.64
CA SER A 38 9.34 12.72 -24.79
C SER A 38 7.86 12.34 -24.70
N GLY A 39 7.15 12.74 -23.65
CA GLY A 39 5.72 12.50 -23.46
C GLY A 39 5.36 11.85 -22.12
N PRO A 40 4.07 11.59 -21.90
CA PRO A 40 3.59 11.00 -20.64
C PRO A 40 4.14 9.58 -20.40
N VAL A 41 4.56 9.32 -19.19
CA VAL A 41 5.10 8.02 -18.75
C VAL A 41 4.14 7.37 -17.77
N MET A 42 3.87 6.07 -17.91
CA MET A 42 3.14 5.29 -16.92
C MET A 42 4.05 4.20 -16.35
N THR A 43 4.19 4.17 -15.03
CA THR A 43 4.83 3.09 -14.29
C THR A 43 3.79 2.21 -13.62
N VAL A 44 4.00 0.90 -13.61
CA VAL A 44 3.03 -0.09 -13.11
C VAL A 44 3.65 -1.02 -12.07
N PRO A 45 4.10 -0.50 -10.91
CA PRO A 45 4.68 -1.32 -9.87
C PRO A 45 3.70 -2.39 -9.38
N ARG A 46 4.18 -3.60 -9.17
CA ARG A 46 3.40 -4.68 -8.59
C ARG A 46 4.18 -5.41 -7.52
N ALA A 47 3.55 -5.65 -6.37
CA ALA A 47 4.14 -6.44 -5.30
C ALA A 47 3.15 -7.48 -4.78
N TYR A 48 3.67 -8.66 -4.45
CA TYR A 48 2.96 -9.69 -3.72
C TYR A 48 3.72 -9.99 -2.43
N ILE A 49 3.04 -9.82 -1.31
CA ILE A 49 3.61 -9.98 0.02
C ILE A 49 2.89 -11.15 0.70
N HIS A 50 3.64 -12.14 1.14
CA HIS A 50 3.09 -13.31 1.82
C HIS A 50 3.83 -13.56 3.12
N LEU A 51 3.12 -13.43 4.22
CA LEU A 51 3.57 -13.77 5.55
C LEU A 51 2.99 -15.13 5.92
N GLU A 52 3.87 -16.15 6.02
CA GLU A 52 3.47 -17.47 6.53
C GLU A 52 3.14 -17.40 8.03
N PRO A 53 2.47 -18.42 8.60
CA PRO A 53 2.00 -18.38 9.98
C PRO A 53 3.07 -17.99 11.01
N SER A 54 2.64 -17.17 12.00
CA SER A 54 3.48 -16.69 13.10
C SER A 54 4.73 -15.90 12.67
N SER A 55 4.69 -15.30 11.47
CA SER A 55 5.78 -14.46 10.99
C SER A 55 5.50 -12.97 11.19
N GLU A 56 6.55 -12.16 11.20
CA GLU A 56 6.46 -10.70 11.36
C GLU A 56 7.34 -9.97 10.35
N LEU A 57 6.79 -8.91 9.75
CA LEU A 57 7.48 -8.02 8.83
C LEU A 57 7.08 -6.56 9.07
N LYS A 58 8.08 -5.67 9.05
CA LYS A 58 7.88 -4.24 8.83
C LYS A 58 8.28 -3.90 7.40
N LEU A 59 7.30 -3.49 6.60
CA LEU A 59 7.48 -3.16 5.18
C LEU A 59 7.27 -1.67 4.96
N ILE A 60 8.25 -1.01 4.35
CA ILE A 60 8.13 0.36 3.89
C ILE A 60 8.03 0.34 2.37
N VAL A 61 6.95 0.90 1.83
CA VAL A 61 6.80 1.09 0.38
C VAL A 61 6.81 2.58 0.11
N LYS A 62 7.85 3.05 -0.57
CA LYS A 62 8.03 4.47 -0.86
C LYS A 62 7.94 4.72 -2.35
N TYR A 63 7.19 5.74 -2.72
CA TYR A 63 7.10 6.28 -4.07
C TYR A 63 7.76 7.65 -4.10
N VAL A 64 8.69 7.82 -5.03
CA VAL A 64 9.39 9.08 -5.29
C VAL A 64 9.60 9.24 -6.78
N GLY A 65 9.73 10.48 -7.23
CA GLY A 65 10.03 10.70 -8.63
C GLY A 65 10.46 12.11 -8.94
N GLU A 66 10.95 12.27 -10.17
CA GLU A 66 11.44 13.53 -10.72
C GLU A 66 10.76 13.85 -12.05
N GLY A 67 10.73 15.12 -12.40
CA GLY A 67 10.14 15.60 -13.63
C GLY A 67 8.62 15.68 -13.59
N SER A 68 8.03 15.85 -14.76
CA SER A 68 6.59 16.03 -14.94
C SER A 68 5.98 14.96 -15.83
N ASN A 69 4.64 14.95 -15.91
CA ASN A 69 3.89 14.10 -16.83
C ASN A 69 4.10 12.58 -16.63
N TYR A 70 4.16 12.10 -15.40
CA TYR A 70 4.12 10.67 -15.15
C TYR A 70 2.95 10.26 -14.24
N PHE A 71 2.54 9.03 -14.43
CA PHE A 71 1.48 8.37 -13.72
C PHE A 71 1.97 7.05 -13.12
N VAL A 72 1.87 6.92 -11.81
CA VAL A 72 2.14 5.67 -11.10
C VAL A 72 0.82 4.94 -10.89
N ASN A 73 0.72 3.71 -11.38
CA ASN A 73 -0.42 2.83 -11.14
C ASN A 73 0.07 1.56 -10.47
N SER A 74 0.05 1.55 -9.14
CA SER A 74 0.59 0.46 -8.34
C SER A 74 -0.48 -0.50 -7.82
N VAL A 75 -0.13 -1.77 -7.67
CA VAL A 75 -0.97 -2.77 -7.01
C VAL A 75 -0.11 -3.60 -6.05
N GLN A 76 -0.60 -3.76 -4.83
CA GLN A 76 -0.01 -4.61 -3.80
C GLN A 76 -1.03 -5.63 -3.32
N ASP A 77 -0.66 -6.89 -3.35
CA ASP A 77 -1.44 -8.00 -2.82
C ASP A 77 -0.73 -8.56 -1.59
N MET A 78 -1.41 -8.59 -0.44
CA MET A 78 -0.83 -8.97 0.85
C MET A 78 -1.65 -10.10 1.46
N VAL A 79 -1.03 -11.24 1.70
CA VAL A 79 -1.62 -12.37 2.40
C VAL A 79 -0.91 -12.53 3.74
N ILE A 80 -1.69 -12.45 4.82
CA ILE A 80 -1.19 -12.50 6.20
C ILE A 80 -1.84 -13.71 6.85
N GLU A 81 -1.04 -14.78 6.98
CA GLU A 81 -1.50 -16.07 7.52
C GLU A 81 -1.68 -16.01 9.04
N ASP A 82 -2.09 -17.14 9.64
CA ASP A 82 -2.44 -17.27 11.04
C ASP A 82 -1.36 -16.72 11.99
N ASN A 83 -1.76 -15.90 12.96
CA ASN A 83 -0.88 -15.26 13.95
C ASN A 83 0.26 -14.41 13.36
N ALA A 84 0.24 -14.11 12.07
CA ALA A 84 1.27 -13.26 11.46
C ALA A 84 0.93 -11.78 11.60
N THR A 85 1.97 -10.94 11.64
CA THR A 85 1.83 -9.48 11.77
C THR A 85 2.57 -8.75 10.67
N LEU A 86 1.85 -7.91 9.91
CA LEU A 86 2.43 -6.99 8.93
C LEU A 86 2.25 -5.55 9.40
N THR A 87 3.37 -4.85 9.62
CA THR A 87 3.38 -3.39 9.68
C THR A 87 3.73 -2.85 8.30
N HIS A 88 2.80 -2.15 7.66
CA HIS A 88 2.95 -1.61 6.31
C HIS A 88 2.94 -0.09 6.34
N ILE A 89 4.05 0.53 5.95
CA ILE A 89 4.20 1.98 5.88
C ILE A 89 4.28 2.38 4.40
N GLN A 90 3.29 3.09 3.90
CA GLN A 90 3.26 3.60 2.54
C GLN A 90 3.52 5.10 2.55
N ILE A 91 4.52 5.53 1.77
CA ILE A 91 4.95 6.93 1.68
C ILE A 91 4.83 7.36 0.22
N GLU A 92 3.98 8.32 -0.04
CA GLU A 92 3.77 8.92 -1.36
C GLU A 92 4.32 10.33 -1.36
N ALA A 93 5.46 10.49 -2.02
CA ALA A 93 6.22 11.72 -2.15
C ALA A 93 6.77 11.83 -3.59
N ASP A 94 5.88 11.68 -4.55
CA ASP A 94 6.17 11.87 -5.98
C ASP A 94 6.35 13.36 -6.32
N SER A 95 6.60 13.70 -7.57
CA SER A 95 6.71 15.09 -7.99
C SER A 95 5.35 15.81 -7.96
N LYS A 96 5.37 17.14 -7.86
CA LYS A 96 4.17 17.99 -7.84
C LYS A 96 3.29 17.91 -9.09
N ASP A 97 3.77 17.32 -10.19
CA ASP A 97 3.03 17.11 -11.44
C ASP A 97 2.65 15.63 -11.66
N ALA A 98 2.94 14.77 -10.69
CA ALA A 98 2.67 13.35 -10.79
C ALA A 98 1.26 12.96 -10.34
N TRP A 99 0.76 11.88 -10.88
CA TRP A 99 -0.41 11.18 -10.39
C TRP A 99 0.00 9.82 -9.85
N ASN A 100 -0.48 9.45 -8.66
CA ASN A 100 -0.21 8.15 -8.06
C ASN A 100 -1.53 7.48 -7.63
N PHE A 101 -1.87 6.37 -8.28
CA PHE A 101 -3.01 5.55 -7.92
C PHE A 101 -2.51 4.20 -7.41
N SER A 102 -2.75 3.94 -6.15
CA SER A 102 -2.39 2.68 -5.52
C SER A 102 -3.62 1.84 -5.15
N LYS A 103 -3.54 0.54 -5.36
CA LYS A 103 -4.50 -0.42 -4.85
C LYS A 103 -3.81 -1.44 -3.97
N ASN A 104 -4.23 -1.49 -2.70
CA ASN A 104 -3.78 -2.47 -1.72
C ASN A 104 -4.92 -3.45 -1.45
N ARG A 105 -4.67 -4.73 -1.60
CA ARG A 105 -5.58 -5.82 -1.24
C ARG A 105 -4.93 -6.63 -0.13
N ILE A 106 -5.59 -6.68 1.01
CA ILE A 106 -5.05 -7.28 2.23
C ILE A 106 -6.00 -8.39 2.69
N PHE A 107 -5.47 -9.59 2.84
CA PHE A 107 -6.20 -10.78 3.25
C PHE A 107 -5.65 -11.27 4.59
N LEU A 108 -6.49 -11.22 5.63
CA LEU A 108 -6.13 -11.60 6.99
C LEU A 108 -6.77 -12.93 7.37
N LYS A 109 -5.93 -13.83 7.88
CA LYS A 109 -6.31 -15.11 8.45
C LYS A 109 -6.50 -15.03 9.97
N ARG A 110 -6.64 -16.18 10.63
CA ARG A 110 -6.89 -16.28 12.07
C ARG A 110 -5.84 -15.56 12.91
N ASP A 111 -6.31 -14.71 13.84
CA ASP A 111 -5.47 -13.99 14.81
C ASP A 111 -4.32 -13.17 14.17
N SER A 112 -4.43 -12.90 12.87
CA SER A 112 -3.43 -12.09 12.16
C SER A 112 -3.68 -10.59 12.32
N LYS A 113 -2.61 -9.80 12.15
CA LYS A 113 -2.65 -8.34 12.34
C LYS A 113 -2.09 -7.58 11.15
N TYR A 114 -2.83 -6.57 10.70
CA TYR A 114 -2.36 -5.59 9.73
C TYR A 114 -2.36 -4.20 10.36
N LEU A 115 -1.17 -3.60 10.43
CA LEU A 115 -0.94 -2.23 10.92
C LEU A 115 -0.49 -1.37 9.75
N GLY A 116 -1.42 -0.64 9.14
CA GLY A 116 -1.19 0.21 7.98
C GLY A 116 -0.98 1.67 8.37
N TYR A 117 0.04 2.31 7.78
CA TYR A 117 0.32 3.74 7.93
C TYR A 117 0.55 4.34 6.54
N GLN A 118 -0.19 5.38 6.20
CA GLN A 118 -0.10 6.04 4.89
C GLN A 118 0.20 7.52 5.06
N THR A 119 1.21 8.01 4.33
CA THR A 119 1.54 9.43 4.28
C THR A 119 1.55 9.92 2.83
N VAL A 120 0.94 11.10 2.62
CA VAL A 120 0.86 11.75 1.31
C VAL A 120 1.36 13.17 1.44
N SER A 121 2.33 13.55 0.60
CA SER A 121 2.79 14.93 0.48
C SER A 121 3.49 15.16 -0.87
N GLY A 122 3.33 16.33 -1.45
CA GLY A 122 4.08 16.77 -2.62
C GLY A 122 3.70 16.13 -3.96
N THR A 123 2.59 15.41 -4.02
CA THR A 123 2.09 14.74 -5.23
C THR A 123 0.79 15.41 -5.68
N ARG A 124 0.68 15.78 -6.96
CA ARG A 124 -0.50 16.50 -7.49
C ARG A 124 -1.81 15.78 -7.22
N LEU A 125 -1.86 14.46 -7.48
CA LEU A 125 -3.04 13.66 -7.24
C LEU A 125 -2.68 12.27 -6.74
N VAL A 126 -3.06 11.97 -5.52
CA VAL A 126 -2.96 10.63 -4.95
C VAL A 126 -4.34 10.00 -4.79
N ARG A 127 -4.46 8.75 -5.17
CA ARG A 127 -5.66 7.95 -4.92
C ARG A 127 -5.29 6.61 -4.34
N ASN A 128 -5.56 6.43 -3.04
CA ASN A 128 -5.35 5.18 -2.32
C ASN A 128 -6.64 4.39 -2.21
N HIS A 129 -6.62 3.17 -2.71
CA HIS A 129 -7.72 2.23 -2.61
C HIS A 129 -7.29 1.02 -1.78
N ASN A 130 -7.69 1.01 -0.52
CA ASN A 130 -7.41 -0.08 0.42
C ASN A 130 -8.64 -0.99 0.53
N GLU A 131 -8.44 -2.27 0.28
CA GLU A 131 -9.47 -3.28 0.37
C GLU A 131 -8.96 -4.39 1.28
N VAL A 132 -9.65 -4.61 2.40
CA VAL A 132 -9.19 -5.51 3.47
C VAL A 132 -10.25 -6.55 3.73
N TRP A 133 -9.85 -7.82 3.74
CA TRP A 133 -10.70 -8.95 4.08
C TRP A 133 -10.24 -9.57 5.40
N LEU A 134 -11.12 -9.55 6.39
CA LEU A 134 -10.99 -10.24 7.66
C LEU A 134 -11.67 -11.59 7.52
N ASN A 135 -10.91 -12.59 7.04
CA ASN A 135 -11.45 -13.86 6.57
C ASN A 135 -11.67 -14.90 7.67
N GLU A 136 -10.99 -14.72 8.81
CA GLU A 136 -11.04 -15.69 9.90
C GLU A 136 -11.08 -14.99 11.26
N PRO A 137 -11.63 -15.63 12.32
CA PRO A 137 -11.78 -15.04 13.64
C PRO A 137 -10.46 -14.54 14.24
N GLY A 138 -10.53 -13.46 15.00
CA GLY A 138 -9.37 -12.84 15.66
C GLY A 138 -8.55 -11.94 14.74
N ALA A 139 -8.92 -11.81 13.45
CA ALA A 139 -8.23 -10.90 12.53
C ALA A 139 -8.41 -9.43 12.96
N GLU A 140 -7.30 -8.70 13.01
CA GLU A 140 -7.25 -7.30 13.44
C GLU A 140 -6.66 -6.41 12.34
N MET A 141 -7.29 -5.27 12.08
CA MET A 141 -6.81 -4.27 11.14
C MET A 141 -6.80 -2.89 11.79
N GLU A 142 -5.68 -2.19 11.67
CA GLU A 142 -5.55 -0.77 11.95
C GLU A 142 -4.99 -0.07 10.71
N LEU A 143 -5.64 1.01 10.26
CA LEU A 143 -5.19 1.80 9.12
C LEU A 143 -5.24 3.29 9.45
N ASN A 144 -4.07 3.88 9.55
CA ASN A 144 -3.88 5.29 9.83
C ASN A 144 -3.30 6.03 8.64
N GLY A 145 -3.74 7.26 8.41
CA GLY A 145 -3.25 8.07 7.32
C GLY A 145 -3.15 9.55 7.66
N VAL A 146 -2.13 10.21 7.11
CA VAL A 146 -2.00 11.65 7.12
C VAL A 146 -1.68 12.17 5.72
N SER A 147 -2.42 13.18 5.29
CA SER A 147 -2.14 13.92 4.06
C SER A 147 -1.80 15.36 4.41
N VAL A 148 -0.66 15.83 3.94
CA VAL A 148 -0.24 17.23 4.01
C VAL A 148 -0.27 17.77 2.60
N LEU A 149 -1.24 18.64 2.30
CA LEU A 149 -1.53 19.08 0.94
C LEU A 149 -1.29 20.57 0.81
N GLU A 150 -0.72 20.98 -0.29
CA GLU A 150 -0.47 22.35 -0.66
C GLU A 150 -1.17 22.68 -1.99
N GLU A 151 -1.68 23.90 -2.13
CA GLU A 151 -2.22 24.46 -3.38
C GLU A 151 -3.24 23.50 -4.08
N ASP A 152 -2.85 22.98 -5.26
CA ASP A 152 -3.68 22.14 -6.13
C ASP A 152 -3.51 20.65 -5.85
N GLU A 153 -2.84 20.27 -4.77
CA GLU A 153 -2.63 18.85 -4.42
C GLU A 153 -3.93 18.20 -3.94
N GLN A 154 -4.13 16.95 -4.32
CA GLN A 154 -5.34 16.19 -3.98
C GLN A 154 -4.98 14.81 -3.44
N SER A 155 -5.63 14.42 -2.35
CA SER A 155 -5.54 13.07 -1.79
C SER A 155 -6.92 12.45 -1.62
N HIS A 156 -7.14 11.31 -2.25
CA HIS A 156 -8.37 10.55 -2.18
C HIS A 156 -8.12 9.21 -1.50
N GLN A 157 -8.75 9.01 -0.36
CA GLN A 157 -8.66 7.75 0.40
C GLN A 157 -9.97 6.99 0.25
N PHE A 158 -9.90 5.75 -0.22
CA PHE A 158 -11.01 4.82 -0.26
C PHE A 158 -10.63 3.58 0.53
N VAL A 159 -11.42 3.26 1.54
CA VAL A 159 -11.20 2.07 2.38
C VAL A 159 -12.46 1.23 2.38
N ARG A 160 -12.31 -0.04 2.07
CA ARG A 160 -13.36 -1.05 2.20
C ARG A 160 -12.87 -2.18 3.08
N VAL A 161 -13.61 -2.48 4.12
CA VAL A 161 -13.30 -3.58 5.04
C VAL A 161 -14.44 -4.59 4.97
N HIS A 162 -14.09 -5.83 4.67
CA HIS A 162 -15.00 -6.96 4.64
C HIS A 162 -14.80 -7.78 5.93
N HIS A 163 -15.78 -7.77 6.82
CA HIS A 163 -15.88 -8.66 7.96
C HIS A 163 -16.62 -9.92 7.50
N GLU A 164 -15.86 -10.92 7.04
CA GLU A 164 -16.44 -12.17 6.50
C GLU A 164 -16.90 -13.12 7.60
N VAL A 165 -16.38 -12.94 8.81
CA VAL A 165 -16.69 -13.74 10.00
C VAL A 165 -16.80 -12.86 11.24
N GLU A 166 -17.36 -13.41 12.32
CA GLU A 166 -17.45 -12.77 13.64
C GLU A 166 -16.08 -12.67 14.34
N ASN A 167 -16.02 -11.87 15.42
CA ASN A 167 -14.83 -11.68 16.26
C ASN A 167 -13.61 -11.09 15.53
N CYS A 168 -13.85 -10.18 14.61
CA CYS A 168 -12.82 -9.40 13.93
C CYS A 168 -12.90 -7.92 14.31
N THR A 169 -11.75 -7.24 14.31
CA THR A 169 -11.64 -5.83 14.69
C THR A 169 -11.03 -5.00 13.59
N SER A 170 -11.60 -3.80 13.36
CA SER A 170 -11.03 -2.83 12.42
C SER A 170 -11.10 -1.42 12.97
N HIS A 171 -9.97 -0.70 12.89
CA HIS A 171 -9.86 0.71 13.26
C HIS A 171 -9.26 1.53 12.13
N GLN A 172 -9.77 2.74 11.93
CA GLN A 172 -9.30 3.64 10.88
C GLN A 172 -9.23 5.06 11.42
N TYR A 173 -8.13 5.76 11.11
CA TYR A 173 -7.97 7.16 11.44
C TYR A 173 -7.22 7.90 10.34
N PHE A 174 -7.86 8.92 9.74
CA PHE A 174 -7.27 9.76 8.70
C PHE A 174 -7.34 11.23 9.09
N LYS A 175 -6.24 11.95 8.85
CA LYS A 175 -6.13 13.38 9.07
C LYS A 175 -5.59 14.06 7.81
N ASN A 176 -6.28 15.11 7.38
CA ASN A 176 -5.83 15.98 6.29
C ASN A 176 -5.45 17.34 6.85
N ILE A 177 -4.31 17.85 6.41
CA ILE A 177 -3.78 19.18 6.69
C ILE A 177 -3.68 19.87 5.34
N ILE A 178 -4.37 21.03 5.22
CA ILE A 178 -4.49 21.81 4.00
C ILE A 178 -4.07 23.23 4.30
#